data_d32aa99bbeeed517f54b13d9a8c5cae5
#
_entry.id   d32aa99bbeeed517f54b13d9a8c5cae5
#
_cell.length_a   1.000
_cell.length_b   1.000
_cell.length_c   1.000
_cell.angle_alpha   90.00
_cell.angle_beta   90.00
_cell.angle_gamma   90.00
#
_symmetry.space_group_name_H-M   'P 1'
#
loop_
_entity.id
_entity.type
_entity.pdbx_description
1 polymer ?
#
loop_
_entity_poly.entity_id
_entity_poly.type
_entity_poly.pdbx_seq_one_letter_code
_entity_poly.pdbx_strand_id
1 'polypeptide(L)'
;FEVMRDATDNCISICIMENVDPMGVHTGDSIVIAPSQTLTDKEYQMLRSASLRIIRALGVEGGCNIQFALTPHPIVAEKWAPDQKEVTQSEYYVIEVNPRVSRSSALASKATGYPIARVAAKIAIGRRLDEIPNKVTGKTLASFEPTIDYCVVKIPRWPFDKFALGDRDVGSQMKATGEVMAID
;
A
#
# COMPACT_ATOMS: atom_id res chain seq x y z
N PHE A 1 -1.37 0.43 2.43
CA PHE A 1 -1.19 -0.96 2.89
C PHE A 1 -1.92 -1.92 1.97
N GLU A 2 -1.23 -2.96 1.59
CA GLU A 2 -1.83 -4.16 0.98
C GLU A 2 -1.94 -5.23 2.05
N VAL A 3 -3.17 -5.65 2.34
CA VAL A 3 -3.48 -6.64 3.37
C VAL A 3 -4.30 -7.78 2.79
N MET A 4 -4.28 -8.91 3.44
CA MET A 4 -5.01 -10.10 3.02
C MET A 4 -5.57 -10.85 4.23
N ARG A 5 -6.78 -11.40 4.06
CA ARG A 5 -7.46 -12.17 5.09
C ARG A 5 -8.18 -13.36 4.48
N ASP A 6 -8.24 -14.48 5.19
CA ASP A 6 -9.03 -15.65 4.83
C ASP A 6 -10.27 -15.84 5.74
N ALA A 7 -11.09 -16.83 5.43
CA ALA A 7 -12.33 -17.12 6.17
C ALA A 7 -12.12 -17.51 7.63
N THR A 8 -10.92 -17.93 8.02
CA THR A 8 -10.58 -18.33 9.40
C THR A 8 -9.87 -17.23 10.18
N ASP A 9 -9.88 -16.00 9.65
CA ASP A 9 -9.28 -14.80 10.23
C ASP A 9 -7.75 -14.81 10.27
N ASN A 10 -7.07 -15.67 9.50
CA ASN A 10 -5.66 -15.43 9.23
C ASN A 10 -5.56 -14.12 8.44
N CYS A 11 -4.83 -13.17 8.99
CA CYS A 11 -4.77 -11.82 8.44
C CYS A 11 -3.32 -11.33 8.44
N ILE A 12 -2.84 -10.86 7.28
CA ILE A 12 -1.45 -10.43 7.08
C ILE A 12 -1.37 -9.08 6.39
N SER A 13 -0.28 -8.36 6.65
CA SER A 13 0.16 -7.21 5.88
C SER A 13 1.22 -7.67 4.87
N ILE A 14 0.97 -7.42 3.58
CA ILE A 14 1.87 -7.89 2.52
C ILE A 14 2.90 -6.83 2.18
N CYS A 15 2.46 -5.58 2.07
CA CYS A 15 3.33 -4.48 1.67
C CYS A 15 2.79 -3.17 2.20
N ILE A 16 3.71 -2.31 2.61
CA ILE A 16 3.45 -0.89 2.83
C ILE A 16 4.13 -0.08 1.74
N MET A 17 3.40 0.89 1.19
CA MET A 17 3.90 1.75 0.13
C MET A 17 3.66 3.21 0.51
N GLU A 18 4.54 4.06 0.07
CA GLU A 18 4.48 5.50 0.28
C GLU A 18 4.34 6.23 -1.05
N ASN A 19 3.35 7.12 -1.15
CA ASN A 19 3.23 8.06 -2.25
C ASN A 19 4.12 9.26 -1.97
N VAL A 20 5.02 9.59 -2.90
CA VAL A 20 5.91 10.76 -2.80
C VAL A 20 5.15 12.05 -3.14
N ASP A 21 4.20 11.96 -4.05
CA ASP A 21 3.38 13.08 -4.48
C ASP A 21 2.40 13.51 -3.39
N PRO A 22 1.99 14.80 -3.38
CA PRO A 22 1.04 15.32 -2.42
C PRO A 22 -0.28 14.53 -2.40
N MET A 23 -0.93 14.50 -1.24
CA MET A 23 -2.28 13.97 -1.10
C MET A 23 -3.25 14.67 -2.07
N GLY A 24 -4.08 13.87 -2.75
CA GLY A 24 -4.98 14.34 -3.82
C GLY A 24 -4.51 13.94 -5.21
N VAL A 25 -3.23 13.59 -5.38
CA VAL A 25 -2.75 12.94 -6.61
C VAL A 25 -3.15 11.47 -6.59
N HIS A 26 -3.78 11.00 -7.68
CA HIS A 26 -4.19 9.60 -7.78
C HIS A 26 -2.97 8.66 -7.68
N THR A 27 -3.09 7.57 -6.91
CA THR A 27 -1.97 6.62 -6.69
C THR A 27 -1.40 6.06 -8.00
N GLY A 28 -2.22 5.92 -9.04
CA GLY A 28 -1.77 5.52 -10.38
C GLY A 28 -0.82 6.53 -11.03
N ASP A 29 -0.95 7.80 -10.70
CA ASP A 29 -0.15 8.91 -11.23
C ASP A 29 0.99 9.35 -10.29
N SER A 30 1.06 8.77 -9.10
CA SER A 30 2.08 9.09 -8.10
C SER A 30 3.33 8.26 -8.27
N ILE A 31 4.48 8.85 -7.90
CA ILE A 31 5.69 8.10 -7.59
C ILE A 31 5.46 7.35 -6.28
N VAL A 32 5.72 6.06 -6.28
CA VAL A 32 5.46 5.20 -5.12
C VAL A 32 6.72 4.45 -4.73
N ILE A 33 7.03 4.44 -3.45
CA ILE A 33 8.17 3.74 -2.88
C ILE A 33 7.68 2.58 -2.00
N ALA A 34 8.29 1.43 -2.12
CA ALA A 34 8.04 0.25 -1.31
C ALA A 34 9.37 -0.35 -0.79
N PRO A 35 9.51 -0.58 0.51
CA PRO A 35 8.60 -0.20 1.59
C PRO A 35 8.60 1.30 1.85
N SER A 36 7.65 1.81 2.62
CA SER A 36 7.63 3.21 3.06
C SER A 36 8.95 3.58 3.76
N GLN A 37 9.50 4.76 3.43
CA GLN A 37 10.81 5.21 3.91
C GLN A 37 10.72 6.25 5.03
N THR A 38 9.59 6.95 5.16
CA THR A 38 9.48 8.11 6.06
C THR A 38 8.74 7.81 7.36
N LEU A 39 8.10 6.65 7.48
CA LEU A 39 7.41 6.24 8.70
C LEU A 39 8.39 5.81 9.79
N THR A 40 8.13 6.28 11.01
CA THR A 40 8.70 5.67 12.21
C THR A 40 8.10 4.28 12.43
N ASP A 41 8.79 3.41 13.19
CA ASP A 41 8.23 2.09 13.54
C ASP A 41 6.89 2.20 14.27
N LYS A 42 6.73 3.19 15.15
CA LYS A 42 5.47 3.43 15.86
C LYS A 42 4.32 3.76 14.91
N GLU A 43 4.54 4.61 13.93
CA GLU A 43 3.56 4.96 12.90
C GLU A 43 3.24 3.76 12.00
N TYR A 44 4.26 3.02 11.60
CA TYR A 44 4.08 1.78 10.84
C TYR A 44 3.18 0.80 11.59
N GLN A 45 3.46 0.49 12.86
CA GLN A 45 2.67 -0.45 13.67
C GLN A 45 1.25 0.04 13.91
N MET A 46 1.08 1.35 14.09
CA MET A 46 -0.24 1.97 14.23
C MET A 46 -1.10 1.76 12.97
N LEU A 47 -0.55 2.09 11.80
CA LEU A 47 -1.25 1.96 10.53
C LEU A 47 -1.45 0.50 10.14
N ARG A 48 -0.48 -0.37 10.40
CA ARG A 48 -0.61 -1.82 10.22
C ARG A 48 -1.76 -2.36 11.05
N SER A 49 -1.81 -2.04 12.34
CA SER A 49 -2.88 -2.47 13.23
C SER A 49 -4.25 -1.95 12.81
N ALA A 50 -4.31 -0.70 12.34
CA ALA A 50 -5.53 -0.12 11.78
C ALA A 50 -5.98 -0.89 10.53
N SER A 51 -5.06 -1.20 9.62
CA SER A 51 -5.36 -1.96 8.40
C SER A 51 -5.94 -3.33 8.68
N LEU A 52 -5.36 -4.07 9.62
CA LEU A 52 -5.85 -5.39 10.01
C LEU A 52 -7.23 -5.33 10.70
N ARG A 53 -7.50 -4.27 11.46
CA ARG A 53 -8.84 -4.04 12.05
C ARG A 53 -9.87 -3.71 10.99
N ILE A 54 -9.52 -2.88 10.00
CA ILE A 54 -10.42 -2.47 8.92
C ILE A 54 -10.84 -3.67 8.07
N ILE A 55 -9.89 -4.49 7.61
CA ILE A 55 -10.23 -5.65 6.78
C ILE A 55 -11.12 -6.66 7.53
N ARG A 56 -10.89 -6.83 8.84
CA ARG A 56 -11.73 -7.66 9.71
C ARG A 56 -13.13 -7.09 9.86
N ALA A 57 -13.24 -5.80 10.17
CA ALA A 57 -14.52 -5.11 10.37
C ALA A 57 -15.39 -5.15 9.11
N LEU A 58 -14.78 -5.09 7.94
CA LEU A 58 -15.46 -5.20 6.65
C LEU A 58 -15.78 -6.65 6.25
N GLY A 59 -15.26 -7.64 6.96
CA GLY A 59 -15.47 -9.06 6.63
C GLY A 59 -14.86 -9.47 5.29
N VAL A 60 -13.84 -8.75 4.80
CA VAL A 60 -13.22 -9.05 3.50
C VAL A 60 -12.46 -10.37 3.56
N GLU A 61 -12.69 -11.23 2.58
CA GLU A 61 -11.92 -12.44 2.31
C GLU A 61 -11.14 -12.24 1.00
N GLY A 62 -9.82 -12.38 1.05
CA GLY A 62 -8.92 -12.06 -0.05
C GLY A 62 -8.10 -10.80 0.18
N GLY A 63 -7.71 -10.12 -0.89
CA GLY A 63 -6.89 -8.92 -0.85
C GLY A 63 -7.68 -7.65 -0.62
N CYS A 64 -7.07 -6.70 0.09
CA CYS A 64 -7.63 -5.38 0.32
C CYS A 64 -6.51 -4.33 0.32
N ASN A 65 -6.72 -3.23 -0.38
CA ASN A 65 -5.88 -2.05 -0.29
C ASN A 65 -6.51 -1.00 0.62
N ILE A 66 -5.71 -0.41 1.50
CA ILE A 66 -6.15 0.66 2.40
C ILE A 66 -5.19 1.83 2.26
N GLN A 67 -5.75 3.00 1.96
CA GLN A 67 -5.00 4.24 1.82
C GLN A 67 -5.20 5.12 3.06
N PHE A 68 -4.10 5.60 3.59
CA PHE A 68 -4.07 6.50 4.73
C PHE A 68 -3.41 7.83 4.35
N ALA A 69 -3.87 8.89 5.01
CA ALA A 69 -3.10 10.12 5.16
C ALA A 69 -2.64 10.20 6.61
N LEU A 70 -1.37 10.53 6.80
CA LEU A 70 -0.76 10.71 8.11
C LEU A 70 -0.46 12.20 8.30
N THR A 71 -0.76 12.73 9.49
CA THR A 71 -0.29 14.07 9.86
C THR A 71 1.23 14.08 9.96
N PRO A 72 1.90 15.19 9.65
CA PRO A 72 3.35 15.30 9.81
C PRO A 72 3.78 14.87 11.21
N HIS A 73 4.92 14.17 11.28
CA HIS A 73 5.50 13.79 12.56
C HIS A 73 5.68 15.05 13.47
N PRO A 74 5.42 14.96 14.78
CA PRO A 74 5.48 16.12 15.70
C PRO A 74 6.74 16.98 15.57
N ILE A 75 7.91 16.37 15.43
CA ILE A 75 9.19 17.09 15.24
C ILE A 75 9.18 17.91 13.93
N VAL A 76 8.55 17.40 12.88
CA VAL A 76 8.43 18.11 11.60
C VAL A 76 7.38 19.22 11.72
N ALA A 77 6.27 18.94 12.39
CA ALA A 77 5.20 19.89 12.60
C ALA A 77 5.69 21.12 13.41
N GLU A 78 6.47 20.91 14.46
CA GLU A 78 7.09 21.99 15.25
C GLU A 78 7.96 22.92 14.39
N LYS A 79 8.71 22.34 13.46
CA LYS A 79 9.60 23.11 12.57
C LYS A 79 8.85 23.92 11.51
N TRP A 80 7.75 23.39 10.98
CA TRP A 80 7.04 23.97 9.82
C TRP A 80 5.76 24.72 10.18
N ALA A 81 5.20 24.47 11.37
CA ALA A 81 3.97 25.10 11.86
C ALA A 81 4.08 25.38 13.38
N PRO A 82 4.97 26.29 13.79
CA PRO A 82 5.27 26.54 15.21
C PRO A 82 4.08 27.04 16.03
N ASP A 83 3.04 27.57 15.38
CA ASP A 83 1.83 28.07 16.04
C ASP A 83 0.76 26.99 16.28
N GLN A 84 0.99 25.76 15.83
CA GLN A 84 0.08 24.65 16.12
C GLN A 84 0.40 24.05 17.49
N LYS A 85 -0.67 23.80 18.28
CA LYS A 85 -0.58 23.13 19.58
C LYS A 85 0.24 21.85 19.48
N GLU A 86 1.01 21.55 20.53
CA GLU A 86 1.81 20.33 20.66
C GLU A 86 1.11 19.09 20.07
N VAL A 87 1.56 18.69 18.89
CA VAL A 87 1.18 17.41 18.30
C VAL A 87 2.04 16.36 18.99
N THR A 88 1.51 15.74 20.01
CA THR A 88 2.23 14.72 20.80
C THR A 88 2.24 13.35 20.14
N GLN A 89 1.38 13.15 19.14
CA GLN A 89 1.27 11.89 18.42
C GLN A 89 0.77 12.15 16.99
N SER A 90 1.33 11.39 16.01
CA SER A 90 0.81 11.41 14.65
C SER A 90 -0.62 10.88 14.60
N GLU A 91 -1.48 11.60 13.90
CA GLU A 91 -2.85 11.19 13.61
C GLU A 91 -2.95 10.68 12.17
N TYR A 92 -3.89 9.80 11.91
CA TYR A 92 -4.12 9.29 10.57
C TYR A 92 -5.59 9.38 10.17
N TYR A 93 -5.80 9.50 8.88
CA TYR A 93 -7.11 9.46 8.25
C TYR A 93 -7.16 8.30 7.27
N VAL A 94 -8.27 7.57 7.27
CA VAL A 94 -8.55 6.57 6.23
C VAL A 94 -9.12 7.30 5.03
N ILE A 95 -8.39 7.31 3.92
CA ILE A 95 -8.78 8.01 2.69
C ILE A 95 -9.65 7.12 1.83
N GLU A 96 -9.24 5.86 1.64
CA GLU A 96 -9.92 4.92 0.78
C GLU A 96 -9.66 3.49 1.21
N VAL A 97 -10.67 2.66 1.07
CA VAL A 97 -10.56 1.20 1.23
C VAL A 97 -11.05 0.53 -0.05
N ASN A 98 -10.19 -0.25 -0.67
CA ASN A 98 -10.50 -1.04 -1.85
C ASN A 98 -10.55 -2.53 -1.44
N PRO A 99 -11.73 -3.11 -1.15
CA PRO A 99 -11.87 -4.51 -0.71
C PRO A 99 -11.74 -5.48 -1.91
N ARG A 100 -10.67 -5.35 -2.62
CA ARG A 100 -10.35 -6.11 -3.84
C ARG A 100 -8.88 -6.01 -4.18
N VAL A 101 -8.40 -6.90 -5.03
CA VAL A 101 -7.10 -6.74 -5.69
C VAL A 101 -7.14 -5.52 -6.62
N SER A 102 -6.12 -4.69 -6.58
CA SER A 102 -6.03 -3.42 -7.28
C SER A 102 -4.71 -3.28 -8.06
N ARG A 103 -4.47 -2.13 -8.68
CA ARG A 103 -3.18 -1.85 -9.33
C ARG A 103 -2.03 -1.81 -8.34
N SER A 104 -2.27 -1.28 -7.14
CA SER A 104 -1.28 -1.29 -6.06
C SER A 104 -0.93 -2.70 -5.60
N SER A 105 -1.88 -3.64 -5.66
CA SER A 105 -1.60 -5.06 -5.39
C SER A 105 -0.64 -5.66 -6.42
N ALA A 106 -0.72 -5.24 -7.68
CA ALA A 106 0.24 -5.66 -8.70
C ALA A 106 1.65 -5.12 -8.42
N LEU A 107 1.76 -3.83 -8.02
CA LEU A 107 3.01 -3.23 -7.58
C LEU A 107 3.57 -3.96 -6.36
N ALA A 108 2.75 -4.16 -5.33
CA ALA A 108 3.14 -4.88 -4.12
C ALA A 108 3.62 -6.31 -4.43
N SER A 109 2.93 -7.01 -5.36
CA SER A 109 3.34 -8.35 -5.78
C SER A 109 4.69 -8.35 -6.46
N LYS A 110 4.98 -7.36 -7.30
CA LYS A 110 6.29 -7.22 -7.96
C LYS A 110 7.38 -6.83 -6.95
N ALA A 111 7.07 -5.92 -6.03
CA ALA A 111 8.02 -5.46 -5.02
C ALA A 111 8.40 -6.55 -4.03
N THR A 112 7.44 -7.32 -3.55
CA THR A 112 7.67 -8.34 -2.50
C THR A 112 7.89 -9.75 -3.04
N GLY A 113 7.55 -9.98 -4.31
CA GLY A 113 7.45 -11.32 -4.88
C GLY A 113 6.21 -12.11 -4.41
N TYR A 114 5.46 -11.61 -3.42
CA TYR A 114 4.27 -12.30 -2.91
C TYR A 114 3.12 -12.25 -3.92
N PRO A 115 2.62 -13.41 -4.40
CA PRO A 115 1.67 -13.47 -5.53
C PRO A 115 0.23 -13.20 -5.07
N ILE A 116 -0.10 -11.94 -4.77
CA ILE A 116 -1.37 -11.51 -4.16
C ILE A 116 -2.58 -12.08 -4.93
N ALA A 117 -2.65 -11.87 -6.24
CA ALA A 117 -3.79 -12.31 -7.04
C ALA A 117 -3.97 -13.84 -7.01
N ARG A 118 -2.88 -14.59 -7.05
CA ARG A 118 -2.91 -16.05 -6.98
C ARG A 118 -3.39 -16.55 -5.62
N VAL A 119 -2.92 -15.92 -4.54
CA VAL A 119 -3.33 -16.29 -3.18
C VAL A 119 -4.79 -15.90 -2.96
N ALA A 120 -5.21 -14.70 -3.38
CA ALA A 120 -6.61 -14.26 -3.32
C ALA A 120 -7.55 -15.21 -4.07
N ALA A 121 -7.17 -15.68 -5.25
CA ALA A 121 -7.94 -16.68 -6.00
C ALA A 121 -8.09 -18.02 -5.25
N LYS A 122 -7.07 -18.42 -4.50
CA LYS A 122 -7.14 -19.63 -3.67
C LYS A 122 -8.02 -19.43 -2.43
N ILE A 123 -7.98 -18.26 -1.83
CA ILE A 123 -8.89 -17.90 -0.73
C ILE A 123 -10.34 -17.93 -1.22
N ALA A 124 -10.62 -17.39 -2.40
CA ALA A 124 -11.96 -17.37 -2.99
C ALA A 124 -12.58 -18.76 -3.21
N ILE A 125 -11.75 -19.80 -3.32
CA ILE A 125 -12.21 -21.19 -3.39
C ILE A 125 -12.11 -21.93 -2.05
N GLY A 126 -12.03 -21.19 -0.93
CA GLY A 126 -12.08 -21.70 0.44
C GLY A 126 -10.75 -22.18 1.02
N ARG A 127 -9.59 -21.88 0.39
CA ARG A 127 -8.29 -22.22 0.98
C ARG A 127 -7.90 -21.19 2.01
N ARG A 128 -7.24 -21.64 3.08
CA ARG A 128 -6.73 -20.77 4.13
C ARG A 128 -5.28 -20.33 3.84
N LEU A 129 -4.87 -19.20 4.35
CA LEU A 129 -3.50 -18.68 4.19
C LEU A 129 -2.44 -19.66 4.75
N ASP A 130 -2.76 -20.34 5.83
CA ASP A 130 -1.90 -21.34 6.47
C ASP A 130 -1.90 -22.72 5.79
N GLU A 131 -2.64 -22.88 4.71
CA GLU A 131 -2.66 -24.09 3.85
C GLU A 131 -1.99 -23.83 2.47
N ILE A 132 -1.81 -22.56 2.09
CA ILE A 132 -1.29 -22.20 0.79
C ILE A 132 0.24 -22.13 0.84
N PRO A 133 0.99 -22.97 0.10
CA PRO A 133 2.43 -22.84 0.02
C PRO A 133 2.86 -21.49 -0.55
N ASN A 134 3.80 -20.84 0.11
CA ASN A 134 4.44 -19.63 -0.40
C ASN A 134 5.46 -20.01 -1.48
N LYS A 135 5.17 -19.61 -2.72
CA LYS A 135 6.02 -19.96 -3.85
C LYS A 135 7.34 -19.18 -3.92
N VAL A 136 7.41 -18.05 -3.23
CA VAL A 136 8.62 -17.24 -3.19
C VAL A 136 9.68 -17.92 -2.34
N THR A 137 9.31 -18.31 -1.14
CA THR A 137 10.24 -18.96 -0.21
C THR A 137 10.42 -20.46 -0.49
N GLY A 138 9.39 -21.09 -1.06
CA GLY A 138 9.34 -22.55 -1.27
C GLY A 138 9.24 -23.38 0.00
N LYS A 139 9.34 -22.74 1.17
CA LYS A 139 9.44 -23.42 2.48
C LYS A 139 8.38 -22.95 3.49
N THR A 140 7.85 -21.75 3.33
CA THR A 140 6.85 -21.17 4.24
C THR A 140 5.46 -21.21 3.63
N LEU A 141 4.47 -20.79 4.42
CA LEU A 141 3.07 -20.69 4.00
C LEU A 141 2.72 -19.24 3.64
N ALA A 142 1.60 -19.04 2.95
CA ALA A 142 1.14 -17.72 2.54
C ALA A 142 0.73 -16.82 3.73
N SER A 143 0.59 -17.39 4.93
CA SER A 143 0.35 -16.65 6.17
C SER A 143 1.55 -15.89 6.71
N PHE A 144 2.75 -16.10 6.16
CA PHE A 144 3.95 -15.36 6.55
C PHE A 144 4.02 -14.03 5.80
N GLU A 145 4.17 -12.94 6.55
CA GLU A 145 4.33 -11.60 5.98
C GLU A 145 5.67 -11.49 5.24
N PRO A 146 5.68 -10.96 4.01
CA PRO A 146 6.93 -10.68 3.31
C PRO A 146 7.75 -9.63 4.02
N THR A 147 9.06 -9.79 3.97
CA THR A 147 10.04 -8.79 4.40
C THR A 147 11.02 -8.58 3.26
N ILE A 148 11.27 -7.31 2.90
CA ILE A 148 12.22 -6.94 1.85
C ILE A 148 13.32 -6.05 2.44
N ASP A 149 14.54 -6.27 1.99
CA ASP A 149 15.76 -5.56 2.39
C ASP A 149 16.31 -4.65 1.27
N TYR A 150 15.46 -4.34 0.30
CA TYR A 150 15.72 -3.46 -0.83
C TYR A 150 14.58 -2.46 -0.99
N CYS A 151 14.81 -1.42 -1.76
CA CYS A 151 13.82 -0.40 -2.07
C CYS A 151 13.33 -0.55 -3.52
N VAL A 152 12.03 -0.43 -3.72
CA VAL A 152 11.41 -0.43 -5.05
C VAL A 152 10.73 0.90 -5.29
N VAL A 153 11.08 1.56 -6.39
CA VAL A 153 10.49 2.83 -6.81
C VAL A 153 9.67 2.62 -8.07
N LYS A 154 8.39 2.95 -8.02
CA LYS A 154 7.51 3.00 -9.18
C LYS A 154 7.39 4.43 -9.67
N ILE A 155 7.63 4.65 -10.97
CA ILE A 155 7.44 5.95 -11.64
C ILE A 155 6.38 5.77 -12.72
N PRO A 156 5.31 6.59 -12.72
CA PRO A 156 4.27 6.56 -13.76
C PRO A 156 4.81 7.06 -15.10
N ARG A 157 4.20 6.57 -16.17
CA ARG A 157 4.39 7.12 -17.51
C ARG A 157 3.13 7.84 -17.96
N TRP A 158 3.26 9.13 -18.25
CA TRP A 158 2.18 9.95 -18.78
C TRP A 158 2.37 10.16 -20.29
N PRO A 159 1.37 9.86 -21.14
CA PRO A 159 1.47 10.01 -22.58
C PRO A 159 1.11 11.43 -23.05
N PHE A 160 1.59 12.46 -22.35
CA PHE A 160 1.29 13.87 -22.67
C PHE A 160 1.83 14.32 -24.03
N ASP A 161 2.82 13.62 -24.55
CA ASP A 161 3.35 13.80 -25.89
C ASP A 161 2.33 13.43 -26.98
N LYS A 162 1.44 12.48 -26.71
CA LYS A 162 0.37 12.03 -27.61
C LYS A 162 -0.90 12.86 -27.50
N PHE A 163 -1.12 13.51 -26.36
CA PHE A 163 -2.32 14.29 -26.05
C PHE A 163 -1.96 15.76 -25.83
N ALA A 164 -1.50 16.42 -26.91
CA ALA A 164 -0.97 17.79 -26.86
C ALA A 164 -1.98 18.84 -26.31
N LEU A 165 -3.29 18.61 -26.47
CA LEU A 165 -4.36 19.47 -25.97
C LEU A 165 -4.88 19.05 -24.59
N GLY A 166 -4.37 17.95 -24.04
CA GLY A 166 -4.80 17.46 -22.73
C GLY A 166 -4.21 18.29 -21.59
N ASP A 167 -4.98 18.42 -20.51
CA ASP A 167 -4.49 18.95 -19.26
C ASP A 167 -3.34 18.07 -18.72
N ARG A 168 -2.20 18.69 -18.37
CA ARG A 168 -0.99 18.01 -17.90
C ARG A 168 -0.85 17.98 -16.39
N ASP A 169 -1.73 18.66 -15.68
CA ASP A 169 -1.71 18.67 -14.22
C ASP A 169 -2.16 17.33 -13.67
N VAL A 170 -1.35 16.74 -12.80
CA VAL A 170 -1.72 15.51 -12.09
C VAL A 170 -2.59 15.84 -10.89
N GLY A 171 -3.61 15.03 -10.66
CA GLY A 171 -4.60 15.26 -9.60
C GLY A 171 -5.37 13.98 -9.27
N SER A 172 -6.63 14.12 -8.92
CA SER A 172 -7.49 12.99 -8.56
C SER A 172 -7.86 12.08 -9.75
N GLN A 173 -7.74 12.58 -10.97
CA GLN A 173 -7.94 11.79 -12.18
C GLN A 173 -6.66 11.04 -12.55
N MET A 174 -6.80 9.79 -12.95
CA MET A 174 -5.69 8.98 -13.41
C MET A 174 -5.40 9.23 -14.89
N LYS A 175 -4.19 9.71 -15.19
CA LYS A 175 -3.72 10.04 -16.56
C LYS A 175 -2.60 9.12 -17.04
N ALA A 176 -1.89 8.46 -16.13
CA ALA A 176 -0.83 7.52 -16.48
C ALA A 176 -1.36 6.30 -17.23
N THR A 177 -0.63 5.87 -18.25
CA THR A 177 -0.95 4.71 -19.09
C THR A 177 0.02 3.55 -18.91
N GLY A 178 1.06 3.75 -18.12
CA GLY A 178 2.08 2.74 -17.82
C GLY A 178 2.90 3.15 -16.62
N GLU A 179 3.82 2.27 -16.26
CA GLU A 179 4.74 2.49 -15.14
C GLU A 179 6.07 1.79 -15.40
N VAL A 180 7.12 2.29 -14.81
CA VAL A 180 8.41 1.62 -14.69
C VAL A 180 8.75 1.43 -13.22
N MET A 181 9.53 0.40 -12.92
CA MET A 181 10.03 0.14 -11.58
C MET A 181 11.54 0.01 -11.62
N ALA A 182 12.16 0.60 -10.61
CA ALA A 182 13.56 0.37 -10.27
C ALA A 182 13.64 -0.34 -8.92
N ILE A 183 14.66 -1.14 -8.74
CA ILE A 183 14.96 -1.88 -7.50
C ILE A 183 16.40 -1.59 -7.15
N ASP A 184 16.66 -1.19 -5.92
CA ASP A 184 17.99 -0.92 -5.40
C ASP A 184 18.12 -1.39 -3.95
#